data_7a921077daaa19226a624cc6ecd046e2
#
_entry.id   7a921077daaa19226a624cc6ecd046e2
#
_cell.length_a   1.000
_cell.length_b   1.000
_cell.length_c   1.000
_cell.angle_alpha   90.00
_cell.angle_beta   90.00
_cell.angle_gamma   90.00
#
_symmetry.space_group_name_H-M   'P 1'
#
loop_
_entity.id
_entity.type
_entity.pdbx_description
1 polymer ?
#
loop_
_entity_poly.entity_id
_entity_poly.type
_entity_poly.pdbx_seq_one_letter_code
_entity_poly.pdbx_strand_id
1 'polypeptide(L)'
;MLFPFIWMVSTSFKPPTEVYGLKLLADHPTLENYRKIMVDTLFSKWFLNSFIVAVITTLSVALFDTLVGYVIAKFSFVGKSIIFLFILSSLMIPTEMLIIPWYIMSTDLGWVDTYWGIMFPGVISAFGIFLMKQFMESIPDDLLDAARIDGLNEFKIFFKIAIPQVYPALAALCIFTFLGNWNAYLWPLIVIETEEMRTLPVGLAFFSGENQTYWEIVMAGATIAVVPLIIVFLIFQRHIIKGITLTGLK
;
A
#
# COMPACT_ATOMS: atom_id res chain seq x y z
N MET A 1 -19.16 12.28 6.65
CA MET A 1 -17.89 11.53 6.55
C MET A 1 -16.64 12.35 6.90
N LEU A 2 -16.66 13.69 6.87
CA LEU A 2 -15.48 14.52 7.19
C LEU A 2 -15.23 14.73 8.69
N PHE A 3 -16.23 14.53 9.54
CA PHE A 3 -16.16 14.79 10.98
C PHE A 3 -14.96 14.12 11.69
N PRO A 4 -14.64 12.82 11.48
CA PRO A 4 -13.49 12.20 12.12
C PRO A 4 -12.16 12.87 11.78
N PHE A 5 -11.98 13.30 10.53
CA PHE A 5 -10.77 14.03 10.10
C PHE A 5 -10.67 15.42 10.74
N ILE A 6 -11.81 16.14 10.81
CA ILE A 6 -11.86 17.44 11.49
C ILE A 6 -11.54 17.27 12.98
N TRP A 7 -12.09 16.22 13.61
CA TRP A 7 -11.81 15.89 15.00
C TRP A 7 -10.33 15.56 15.23
N MET A 8 -9.74 14.72 14.38
CA MET A 8 -8.33 14.36 14.40
C MET A 8 -7.43 15.61 14.33
N VAL A 9 -7.66 16.44 13.32
CA VAL A 9 -6.90 17.69 13.13
C VAL A 9 -7.10 18.64 14.31
N SER A 10 -8.33 18.80 14.78
CA SER A 10 -8.62 19.66 15.94
C SER A 10 -7.94 19.16 17.21
N THR A 11 -8.02 17.84 17.47
CA THR A 11 -7.41 17.23 18.67
C THR A 11 -5.87 17.31 18.63
N SER A 12 -5.25 17.31 17.45
CA SER A 12 -3.80 17.47 17.33
C SER A 12 -3.26 18.81 17.86
N PHE A 13 -4.13 19.83 17.96
CA PHE A 13 -3.78 21.13 18.52
C PHE A 13 -4.19 21.28 20.00
N LYS A 14 -4.81 20.28 20.62
CA LYS A 14 -5.22 20.37 22.03
C LYS A 14 -4.05 20.06 22.96
N PRO A 15 -3.92 20.81 24.08
CA PRO A 15 -3.01 20.41 25.14
C PRO A 15 -3.53 19.13 25.84
N PRO A 16 -2.68 18.35 26.55
CA PRO A 16 -3.07 17.11 27.22
C PRO A 16 -4.26 17.26 28.16
N THR A 17 -4.46 18.43 28.75
CA THR A 17 -5.57 18.74 29.69
C THR A 17 -6.93 18.86 29.00
N GLU A 18 -6.97 19.10 27.66
CA GLU A 18 -8.21 19.34 26.91
C GLU A 18 -8.57 18.16 25.98
N VAL A 19 -7.69 17.16 25.82
CA VAL A 19 -7.86 16.06 24.86
C VAL A 19 -9.13 15.25 25.12
N TYR A 20 -9.47 15.01 26.38
CA TYR A 20 -10.65 14.24 26.78
C TYR A 20 -11.94 15.07 26.78
N GLY A 21 -11.86 16.36 26.50
CA GLY A 21 -13.03 17.24 26.40
C GLY A 21 -13.80 17.01 25.09
N LEU A 22 -15.13 17.13 25.15
CA LEU A 22 -16.03 17.00 24.00
C LEU A 22 -16.07 18.22 23.08
N LYS A 23 -15.36 19.31 23.43
CA LYS A 23 -15.28 20.49 22.57
C LYS A 23 -14.52 20.17 21.29
N LEU A 24 -15.04 20.60 20.15
CA LEU A 24 -14.36 20.43 18.87
C LEU A 24 -13.06 21.25 18.80
N LEU A 25 -13.11 22.52 19.18
CA LEU A 25 -11.96 23.41 19.17
C LEU A 25 -11.28 23.46 20.55
N ALA A 26 -9.96 23.56 20.54
CA ALA A 26 -9.18 23.79 21.75
C ALA A 26 -9.44 25.19 22.32
N ASP A 27 -9.54 25.31 23.64
CA ASP A 27 -9.57 26.62 24.32
C ASP A 27 -8.17 27.28 24.27
N HIS A 28 -7.12 26.44 24.33
CA HIS A 28 -5.72 26.87 24.29
C HIS A 28 -4.94 26.09 23.22
N PRO A 29 -5.13 26.38 21.90
CA PRO A 29 -4.46 25.62 20.84
C PRO A 29 -2.94 25.74 20.92
N THR A 30 -2.24 24.60 20.73
CA THR A 30 -0.79 24.51 20.82
C THR A 30 -0.18 23.74 19.64
N LEU A 31 1.05 24.09 19.24
CA LEU A 31 1.86 23.33 18.29
C LEU A 31 2.88 22.40 19.00
N GLU A 32 2.86 22.34 20.32
CA GLU A 32 3.82 21.57 21.10
C GLU A 32 3.74 20.06 20.78
N ASN A 33 2.55 19.54 20.45
CA ASN A 33 2.38 18.15 20.06
C ASN A 33 3.16 17.81 18.78
N TYR A 34 3.12 18.70 17.80
CA TYR A 34 3.90 18.57 16.57
C TYR A 34 5.39 18.69 16.82
N ARG A 35 5.81 19.62 17.71
CA ARG A 35 7.19 19.74 18.10
C ARG A 35 7.71 18.48 18.78
N LYS A 36 6.96 17.96 19.76
CA LYS A 36 7.32 16.73 20.48
C LYS A 36 7.50 15.56 19.52
N ILE A 37 6.52 15.31 18.65
CA ILE A 37 6.61 14.17 17.75
C ILE A 37 7.77 14.30 16.75
N MET A 38 8.07 15.50 16.28
CA MET A 38 9.12 15.72 15.26
C MET A 38 10.53 15.81 15.86
N VAL A 39 10.68 16.28 17.10
CA VAL A 39 11.98 16.55 17.71
C VAL A 39 12.37 15.47 18.72
N ASP A 40 11.41 15.03 19.55
CA ASP A 40 11.69 14.13 20.67
C ASP A 40 11.55 12.64 20.29
N THR A 41 11.20 12.35 19.01
CA THR A 41 11.01 10.98 18.53
C THR A 41 11.66 10.77 17.16
N LEU A 42 11.70 9.49 16.71
CA LEU A 42 12.16 9.13 15.37
C LEU A 42 11.04 9.21 14.31
N PHE A 43 10.00 10.03 14.52
CA PHE A 43 8.84 10.11 13.63
C PHE A 43 9.21 10.34 12.16
N SER A 44 10.14 11.25 11.88
CA SER A 44 10.59 11.52 10.52
C SER A 44 11.21 10.29 9.85
N LYS A 45 11.90 9.45 10.63
CA LYS A 45 12.49 8.19 10.17
C LYS A 45 11.40 7.15 9.93
N TRP A 46 10.43 7.02 10.83
CA TRP A 46 9.27 6.11 10.66
C TRP A 46 8.43 6.48 9.44
N PHE A 47 8.22 7.79 9.24
CA PHE A 47 7.55 8.30 8.04
C PHE A 47 8.30 7.90 6.76
N LEU A 48 9.62 8.11 6.74
CA LEU A 48 10.46 7.74 5.60
C LEU A 48 10.47 6.23 5.37
N ASN A 49 10.57 5.41 6.43
CA ASN A 49 10.50 3.96 6.34
C ASN A 49 9.18 3.51 5.70
N SER A 50 8.03 4.01 6.18
CA SER A 50 6.73 3.71 5.59
C SER A 50 6.65 4.15 4.13
N PHE A 51 7.19 5.32 3.79
CA PHE A 51 7.19 5.82 2.42
C PHE A 51 8.03 4.93 1.49
N ILE A 52 9.24 4.56 1.91
CA ILE A 52 10.12 3.64 1.15
C ILE A 52 9.43 2.30 0.94
N VAL A 53 8.91 1.68 2.00
CA VAL A 53 8.20 0.40 1.93
C VAL A 53 7.00 0.48 0.98
N ALA A 54 6.13 1.48 1.17
CA ALA A 54 4.93 1.62 0.35
C ALA A 54 5.26 1.87 -1.13
N VAL A 55 6.24 2.72 -1.44
CA VAL A 55 6.64 3.03 -2.82
C VAL A 55 7.30 1.83 -3.49
N ILE A 56 8.30 1.21 -2.85
CA ILE A 56 9.04 0.07 -3.46
C ILE A 56 8.09 -1.11 -3.67
N THR A 57 7.28 -1.45 -2.68
CA THR A 57 6.30 -2.54 -2.81
C THR A 57 5.27 -2.25 -3.91
N THR A 58 4.79 -1.00 -4.01
CA THR A 58 3.86 -0.59 -5.08
C THR A 58 4.50 -0.71 -6.45
N LEU A 59 5.75 -0.27 -6.63
CA LEU A 59 6.46 -0.39 -7.90
C LEU A 59 6.71 -1.86 -8.26
N SER A 60 7.03 -2.70 -7.28
CA SER A 60 7.21 -4.14 -7.47
C SER A 60 5.92 -4.80 -7.96
N VAL A 61 4.81 -4.58 -7.26
CA VAL A 61 3.49 -5.09 -7.66
C VAL A 61 3.07 -4.55 -9.02
N ALA A 62 3.24 -3.25 -9.27
CA ALA A 62 2.92 -2.65 -10.57
C ALA A 62 3.67 -3.30 -11.73
N LEU A 63 4.93 -3.68 -11.52
CA LEU A 63 5.74 -4.34 -12.54
C LEU A 63 5.44 -5.83 -12.63
N PHE A 64 5.61 -6.57 -11.53
CA PHE A 64 5.56 -8.03 -11.56
C PHE A 64 4.14 -8.57 -11.74
N ASP A 65 3.15 -8.03 -11.03
CA ASP A 65 1.78 -8.52 -11.14
C ASP A 65 1.21 -8.19 -12.53
N THR A 66 1.56 -7.02 -13.08
CA THR A 66 1.14 -6.64 -14.44
C THR A 66 1.80 -7.52 -15.49
N LEU A 67 3.10 -7.82 -15.33
CA LEU A 67 3.82 -8.69 -16.24
C LEU A 67 3.29 -10.13 -16.21
N VAL A 68 3.09 -10.69 -15.00
CA VAL A 68 2.52 -12.04 -14.84
C VAL A 68 1.09 -12.06 -15.37
N GLY A 69 0.29 -11.04 -15.07
CA GLY A 69 -1.07 -10.88 -15.60
C GLY A 69 -1.10 -10.87 -17.13
N TYR A 70 -0.19 -10.12 -17.77
CA TYR A 70 -0.03 -10.07 -19.22
C TYR A 70 0.33 -11.44 -19.80
N VAL A 71 1.33 -12.13 -19.23
CA VAL A 71 1.75 -13.46 -19.68
C VAL A 71 0.60 -14.46 -19.57
N ILE A 72 -0.08 -14.49 -18.44
CA ILE A 72 -1.22 -15.40 -18.25
C ILE A 72 -2.40 -15.02 -19.17
N ALA A 73 -2.62 -13.74 -19.48
CA ALA A 73 -3.69 -13.33 -20.39
C ALA A 73 -3.39 -13.69 -21.85
N LYS A 74 -2.19 -13.34 -22.34
CA LYS A 74 -1.89 -13.25 -23.78
C LYS A 74 -1.05 -14.39 -24.36
N PHE A 75 -0.41 -15.19 -23.51
CA PHE A 75 0.38 -16.32 -23.99
C PHE A 75 -0.34 -17.66 -23.76
N SER A 76 -0.14 -18.59 -24.67
CA SER A 76 -0.58 -19.98 -24.53
C SER A 76 0.62 -20.86 -24.18
N PHE A 77 0.56 -21.59 -23.07
CA PHE A 77 1.57 -22.55 -22.65
C PHE A 77 0.97 -23.66 -21.80
N VAL A 78 1.66 -24.80 -21.74
CA VAL A 78 1.20 -25.96 -20.98
C VAL A 78 1.18 -25.64 -19.49
N GLY A 79 0.08 -25.97 -18.81
CA GLY A 79 -0.07 -25.73 -17.37
C GLY A 79 -0.56 -24.34 -16.98
N LYS A 80 -0.79 -23.41 -17.93
CA LYS A 80 -1.28 -22.04 -17.67
C LYS A 80 -2.47 -22.01 -16.69
N SER A 81 -3.51 -22.82 -16.93
CA SER A 81 -4.72 -22.86 -16.09
C SER A 81 -4.43 -23.38 -14.69
N ILE A 82 -3.51 -24.32 -14.55
CA ILE A 82 -3.10 -24.89 -13.26
C ILE A 82 -2.34 -23.82 -12.46
N ILE A 83 -1.37 -23.14 -13.09
CA ILE A 83 -0.61 -22.06 -12.44
C ILE A 83 -1.56 -20.95 -11.99
N PHE A 84 -2.48 -20.53 -12.84
CA PHE A 84 -3.45 -19.50 -12.48
C PHE A 84 -4.37 -19.95 -11.33
N LEU A 85 -4.79 -21.21 -11.31
CA LEU A 85 -5.58 -21.78 -10.21
C LEU A 85 -4.78 -21.74 -8.89
N PHE A 86 -3.48 -22.06 -8.89
CA PHE A 86 -2.63 -21.92 -7.68
C PHE A 86 -2.53 -20.47 -7.21
N ILE A 87 -2.39 -19.52 -8.13
CA ILE A 87 -2.37 -18.09 -7.78
C ILE A 87 -3.71 -17.70 -7.13
N LEU A 88 -4.84 -18.11 -7.71
CA LEU A 88 -6.15 -17.81 -7.14
C LEU A 88 -6.37 -18.49 -5.79
N SER A 89 -5.91 -19.74 -5.64
CA SER A 89 -6.08 -20.46 -4.37
C SER A 89 -5.32 -19.79 -3.23
N SER A 90 -4.21 -19.10 -3.51
CA SER A 90 -3.47 -18.35 -2.49
C SER A 90 -4.27 -17.17 -1.90
N LEU A 91 -5.26 -16.62 -2.64
CA LEU A 91 -6.17 -15.59 -2.12
C LEU A 91 -7.12 -16.13 -1.03
N MET A 92 -7.31 -17.44 -0.95
CA MET A 92 -8.16 -18.06 0.06
C MET A 92 -7.43 -18.24 1.41
N ILE A 93 -6.12 -18.06 1.43
CA ILE A 93 -5.32 -18.21 2.65
C ILE A 93 -5.29 -16.85 3.36
N PRO A 94 -5.84 -16.75 4.59
CA PRO A 94 -5.71 -15.52 5.38
C PRO A 94 -4.23 -15.20 5.63
N THR A 95 -3.82 -13.96 5.36
CA THR A 95 -2.42 -13.53 5.52
C THR A 95 -1.92 -13.67 6.94
N GLU A 96 -2.81 -13.55 7.92
CA GLU A 96 -2.50 -13.73 9.35
C GLU A 96 -1.98 -15.13 9.68
N MET A 97 -2.40 -16.16 8.92
CA MET A 97 -1.90 -17.52 9.09
C MET A 97 -0.45 -17.70 8.61
N LEU A 98 0.01 -16.81 7.74
CA LEU A 98 1.34 -16.87 7.15
C LEU A 98 2.39 -16.12 7.97
N ILE A 99 2.00 -15.41 9.02
CA ILE A 99 2.90 -14.59 9.85
C ILE A 99 4.03 -15.43 10.44
N ILE A 100 3.71 -16.57 11.05
CA ILE A 100 4.71 -17.45 11.65
C ILE A 100 5.68 -18.01 10.60
N PRO A 101 5.22 -18.64 9.49
CA PRO A 101 6.11 -19.03 8.39
C PRO A 101 6.97 -17.90 7.83
N TRP A 102 6.41 -16.71 7.67
CA TRP A 102 7.16 -15.56 7.19
C TRP A 102 8.24 -15.10 8.17
N TYR A 103 7.95 -15.14 9.48
CA TYR A 103 8.94 -14.78 10.49
C TYR A 103 10.10 -15.77 10.52
N ILE A 104 9.80 -17.09 10.49
CA ILE A 104 10.81 -18.15 10.42
C ILE A 104 11.71 -17.93 9.18
N MET A 105 11.10 -17.75 8.02
CA MET A 105 11.84 -17.50 6.77
C MET A 105 12.69 -16.23 6.84
N SER A 106 12.16 -15.15 7.44
CA SER A 106 12.91 -13.91 7.63
C SER A 106 14.11 -14.09 8.54
N THR A 107 13.97 -14.91 9.59
CA THR A 107 15.05 -15.24 10.50
C THR A 107 16.14 -16.04 9.80
N ASP A 108 15.75 -17.08 9.07
CA ASP A 108 16.69 -17.96 8.34
C ASP A 108 17.48 -17.20 7.25
N LEU A 109 16.85 -16.19 6.64
CA LEU A 109 17.47 -15.36 5.60
C LEU A 109 18.19 -14.12 6.16
N GLY A 110 18.14 -13.88 7.48
CA GLY A 110 18.71 -12.68 8.08
C GLY A 110 18.00 -11.39 7.68
N TRP A 111 16.69 -11.44 7.41
CA TRP A 111 15.88 -10.30 6.97
C TRP A 111 15.10 -9.61 8.11
N VAL A 112 15.10 -10.19 9.30
CA VAL A 112 14.50 -9.55 10.49
C VAL A 112 15.14 -8.18 10.69
N ASP A 113 14.33 -7.20 11.04
CA ASP A 113 14.72 -5.78 11.24
C ASP A 113 15.37 -5.12 10.01
N THR A 114 14.94 -5.51 8.81
CA THR A 114 15.40 -4.91 7.55
C THR A 114 14.23 -4.51 6.65
N TYR A 115 14.47 -3.63 5.69
CA TYR A 115 13.46 -3.31 4.64
C TYR A 115 13.01 -4.54 3.87
N TRP A 116 13.91 -5.51 3.59
CA TRP A 116 13.55 -6.75 2.91
C TRP A 116 12.56 -7.57 3.73
N GLY A 117 12.79 -7.69 5.02
CA GLY A 117 11.87 -8.40 5.91
C GLY A 117 10.48 -7.77 5.95
N ILE A 118 10.40 -6.44 5.92
CA ILE A 118 9.11 -5.74 5.90
C ILE A 118 8.39 -5.93 4.55
N MET A 119 9.11 -5.82 3.43
CA MET A 119 8.52 -5.74 2.09
C MET A 119 8.20 -7.09 1.44
N PHE A 120 8.99 -8.16 1.73
CA PHE A 120 8.94 -9.39 0.92
C PHE A 120 7.54 -10.04 0.82
N PRO A 121 6.65 -10.01 1.83
CA PRO A 121 5.33 -10.61 1.67
C PRO A 121 4.42 -9.86 0.68
N GLY A 122 4.75 -8.59 0.43
CA GLY A 122 3.94 -7.70 -0.40
C GLY A 122 4.52 -7.39 -1.79
N VAL A 123 5.73 -7.91 -2.15
CA VAL A 123 6.38 -7.55 -3.43
C VAL A 123 5.69 -8.11 -4.67
N ILE A 124 4.84 -9.12 -4.49
CA ILE A 124 3.97 -9.69 -5.52
C ILE A 124 2.65 -10.07 -4.87
N SER A 125 1.51 -9.90 -5.55
CA SER A 125 0.20 -10.19 -5.00
C SER A 125 -0.67 -11.00 -5.96
N ALA A 126 -1.31 -12.04 -5.45
CA ALA A 126 -2.26 -12.84 -6.23
C ALA A 126 -3.45 -11.98 -6.70
N PHE A 127 -3.90 -11.01 -5.89
CA PHE A 127 -4.95 -10.08 -6.27
C PHE A 127 -4.52 -9.19 -7.44
N GLY A 128 -3.30 -8.65 -7.40
CA GLY A 128 -2.80 -7.81 -8.48
C GLY A 128 -2.64 -8.58 -9.79
N ILE A 129 -2.11 -9.80 -9.73
CA ILE A 129 -2.01 -10.70 -10.89
C ILE A 129 -3.40 -10.99 -11.48
N PHE A 130 -4.36 -11.35 -10.62
CA PHE A 130 -5.74 -11.61 -11.03
C PHE A 130 -6.36 -10.37 -11.70
N LEU A 131 -6.27 -9.22 -11.05
CA LEU A 131 -6.82 -7.97 -11.56
C LEU A 131 -6.22 -7.63 -12.93
N MET A 132 -4.89 -7.62 -13.02
CA MET A 132 -4.21 -7.26 -14.27
C MET A 132 -4.49 -8.27 -15.38
N LYS A 133 -4.55 -9.56 -15.07
CA LYS A 133 -4.93 -10.59 -16.05
C LYS A 133 -6.34 -10.33 -16.62
N GLN A 134 -7.33 -9.98 -15.80
CA GLN A 134 -8.69 -9.69 -16.29
C GLN A 134 -8.70 -8.49 -17.24
N PHE A 135 -7.95 -7.43 -16.92
CA PHE A 135 -7.86 -6.26 -17.80
C PHE A 135 -7.02 -6.52 -19.05
N MET A 136 -5.94 -7.28 -18.96
CA MET A 136 -5.14 -7.66 -20.13
C MET A 136 -5.92 -8.52 -21.11
N GLU A 137 -6.83 -9.38 -20.64
CA GLU A 137 -7.71 -10.18 -21.53
C GLU A 137 -8.63 -9.33 -22.40
N SER A 138 -9.01 -8.14 -21.95
CA SER A 138 -9.87 -7.24 -22.73
C SER A 138 -9.17 -6.55 -23.91
N ILE A 139 -7.84 -6.61 -23.98
CA ILE A 139 -7.08 -6.06 -25.10
C ILE A 139 -7.28 -6.97 -26.33
N PRO A 140 -7.70 -6.45 -27.51
CA PRO A 140 -7.81 -7.26 -28.73
C PRO A 140 -6.48 -7.85 -29.16
N ASP A 141 -6.44 -9.13 -29.48
CA ASP A 141 -5.19 -9.79 -29.91
C ASP A 141 -4.70 -9.26 -31.24
N ASP A 142 -5.60 -8.84 -32.15
CA ASP A 142 -5.26 -8.20 -33.43
C ASP A 142 -4.37 -6.95 -33.25
N LEU A 143 -4.55 -6.20 -32.16
CA LEU A 143 -3.71 -5.04 -31.83
C LEU A 143 -2.27 -5.45 -31.52
N LEU A 144 -2.10 -6.55 -30.77
CA LEU A 144 -0.79 -7.09 -30.41
C LEU A 144 -0.10 -7.73 -31.62
N ASP A 145 -0.88 -8.42 -32.47
CA ASP A 145 -0.37 -9.07 -33.68
C ASP A 145 0.06 -8.04 -34.74
N ALA A 146 -0.68 -6.95 -34.90
CA ALA A 146 -0.23 -5.85 -35.76
C ALA A 146 1.12 -5.28 -35.30
N ALA A 147 1.31 -5.12 -33.98
CA ALA A 147 2.58 -4.66 -33.42
C ALA A 147 3.74 -5.65 -33.63
N ARG A 148 3.44 -6.96 -33.61
CA ARG A 148 4.43 -8.00 -33.95
C ARG A 148 4.84 -7.94 -35.41
N ILE A 149 3.88 -7.71 -36.32
CA ILE A 149 4.14 -7.52 -37.74
C ILE A 149 5.00 -6.27 -37.98
N ASP A 150 4.78 -5.19 -37.21
CA ASP A 150 5.59 -3.97 -37.24
C ASP A 150 7.00 -4.16 -36.64
N GLY A 151 7.36 -5.39 -36.19
CA GLY A 151 8.69 -5.73 -35.68
C GLY A 151 8.94 -5.37 -34.22
N LEU A 152 7.91 -5.08 -33.43
CA LEU A 152 8.07 -4.89 -31.98
C LEU A 152 8.27 -6.25 -31.29
N ASN A 153 9.24 -6.28 -30.37
CA ASN A 153 9.38 -7.43 -29.49
C ASN A 153 8.37 -7.37 -28.33
N GLU A 154 8.15 -8.49 -27.65
CA GLU A 154 7.12 -8.62 -26.59
C GLU A 154 7.29 -7.61 -25.45
N PHE A 155 8.52 -7.26 -25.06
CA PHE A 155 8.75 -6.21 -24.05
C PHE A 155 8.27 -4.84 -24.53
N LYS A 156 8.52 -4.49 -25.78
CA LYS A 156 8.03 -3.22 -26.35
C LYS A 156 6.51 -3.23 -26.48
N ILE A 157 5.92 -4.35 -26.87
CA ILE A 157 4.45 -4.52 -26.92
C ILE A 157 3.86 -4.35 -25.52
N PHE A 158 4.42 -5.01 -24.52
CA PHE A 158 3.98 -4.88 -23.13
C PHE A 158 3.99 -3.42 -22.65
N PHE A 159 5.13 -2.73 -22.73
CA PHE A 159 5.26 -1.38 -22.22
C PHE A 159 4.57 -0.30 -23.07
N LYS A 160 4.58 -0.43 -24.42
CA LYS A 160 4.10 0.62 -25.32
C LYS A 160 2.65 0.45 -25.75
N ILE A 161 2.11 -0.77 -25.68
CA ILE A 161 0.76 -1.08 -26.16
C ILE A 161 -0.12 -1.59 -25.04
N ALA A 162 0.29 -2.68 -24.35
CA ALA A 162 -0.57 -3.31 -23.35
C ALA A 162 -0.76 -2.43 -22.10
N ILE A 163 0.31 -1.93 -21.46
CA ILE A 163 0.20 -1.08 -20.26
C ILE A 163 -0.67 0.16 -20.49
N PRO A 164 -0.51 0.96 -21.56
CA PRO A 164 -1.38 2.12 -21.81
C PRO A 164 -2.87 1.77 -21.91
N GLN A 165 -3.22 0.61 -22.45
CA GLN A 165 -4.63 0.17 -22.54
C GLN A 165 -5.24 -0.15 -21.17
N VAL A 166 -4.45 -0.68 -20.24
CA VAL A 166 -4.90 -1.07 -18.90
C VAL A 166 -4.50 -0.06 -17.81
N TYR A 167 -4.03 1.13 -18.21
CA TYR A 167 -3.56 2.16 -17.29
C TYR A 167 -4.54 2.47 -16.14
N PRO A 168 -5.88 2.55 -16.35
CA PRO A 168 -6.81 2.79 -15.24
C PRO A 168 -6.80 1.68 -14.18
N ALA A 169 -6.69 0.41 -14.60
CA ALA A 169 -6.60 -0.73 -13.71
C ALA A 169 -5.26 -0.76 -12.95
N LEU A 170 -4.17 -0.48 -13.67
CA LEU A 170 -2.84 -0.36 -13.08
C LEU A 170 -2.79 0.77 -12.03
N ALA A 171 -3.38 1.92 -12.33
CA ALA A 171 -3.47 3.03 -11.38
C ALA A 171 -4.26 2.63 -10.12
N ALA A 172 -5.40 1.94 -10.28
CA ALA A 172 -6.17 1.43 -9.15
C ALA A 172 -5.37 0.43 -8.31
N LEU A 173 -4.68 -0.52 -8.95
CA LEU A 173 -3.79 -1.47 -8.28
C LEU A 173 -2.71 -0.75 -7.47
N CYS A 174 -2.02 0.24 -8.06
CA CYS A 174 -1.00 1.03 -7.38
C CYS A 174 -1.56 1.76 -6.15
N ILE A 175 -2.75 2.35 -6.25
CA ILE A 175 -3.38 3.03 -5.11
C ILE A 175 -3.67 2.05 -3.98
N PHE A 176 -4.34 0.93 -4.26
CA PHE A 176 -4.67 -0.06 -3.23
C PHE A 176 -3.42 -0.65 -2.59
N THR A 177 -2.39 -0.94 -3.38
CA THR A 177 -1.11 -1.46 -2.86
C THR A 177 -0.41 -0.43 -1.99
N PHE A 178 -0.34 0.83 -2.42
CA PHE A 178 0.26 1.91 -1.64
C PHE A 178 -0.48 2.10 -0.31
N LEU A 179 -1.82 2.21 -0.34
CA LEU A 179 -2.65 2.37 0.85
C LEU A 179 -2.50 1.19 1.81
N GLY A 180 -2.47 -0.04 1.29
CA GLY A 180 -2.28 -1.25 2.09
C GLY A 180 -0.94 -1.27 2.82
N ASN A 181 0.15 -0.98 2.10
CA ASN A 181 1.50 -0.97 2.69
C ASN A 181 1.74 0.24 3.60
N TRP A 182 1.20 1.42 3.26
CA TRP A 182 1.29 2.61 4.11
C TRP A 182 0.64 2.41 5.48
N ASN A 183 -0.49 1.69 5.53
CA ASN A 183 -1.23 1.41 6.75
C ASN A 183 -0.86 0.06 7.38
N ALA A 184 0.11 -0.68 6.82
CA ALA A 184 0.51 -1.98 7.34
C ALA A 184 1.03 -1.88 8.78
N TYR A 185 0.45 -2.69 9.67
CA TYR A 185 0.77 -2.66 11.10
C TYR A 185 1.25 -4.00 11.62
N LEU A 186 0.44 -5.05 11.46
CA LEU A 186 0.67 -6.33 12.16
C LEU A 186 1.98 -7.00 11.76
N TRP A 187 2.25 -7.13 10.45
CA TRP A 187 3.48 -7.74 9.99
C TRP A 187 4.73 -6.90 10.33
N PRO A 188 4.77 -5.59 10.04
CA PRO A 188 5.87 -4.74 10.49
C PRO A 188 6.12 -4.79 12.00
N LEU A 189 5.07 -4.84 12.82
CA LEU A 189 5.20 -4.95 14.29
C LEU A 189 5.97 -6.20 14.73
N ILE A 190 5.83 -7.30 13.96
CA ILE A 190 6.42 -8.60 14.32
C ILE A 190 7.86 -8.72 13.79
N VAL A 191 8.15 -8.19 12.62
CA VAL A 191 9.45 -8.37 11.95
C VAL A 191 10.47 -7.29 12.30
N ILE A 192 10.04 -6.17 12.91
CA ILE A 192 10.89 -5.05 13.31
C ILE A 192 11.26 -5.19 14.78
N GLU A 193 12.55 -5.06 15.10
CA GLU A 193 13.07 -5.12 16.47
C GLU A 193 13.54 -3.75 16.96
N THR A 194 14.19 -2.97 16.11
CA THR A 194 14.76 -1.66 16.48
C THR A 194 13.77 -0.51 16.28
N GLU A 195 13.95 0.54 17.07
CA GLU A 195 13.12 1.74 16.94
C GLU A 195 13.35 2.45 15.61
N GLU A 196 14.55 2.38 15.09
CA GLU A 196 14.98 2.99 13.85
C GLU A 196 14.28 2.41 12.61
N MET A 197 13.94 1.12 12.64
CA MET A 197 13.28 0.44 11.53
C MET A 197 11.76 0.49 11.59
N ARG A 198 11.17 1.03 12.67
CA ARG A 198 9.70 1.13 12.77
C ARG A 198 9.11 1.84 11.56
N THR A 199 7.98 1.31 11.11
CA THR A 199 7.08 2.01 10.18
C THR A 199 6.23 3.01 10.95
N LEU A 200 5.60 3.95 10.24
CA LEU A 200 4.81 5.00 10.85
C LEU A 200 3.64 4.47 11.72
N PRO A 201 2.82 3.50 11.28
CA PRO A 201 1.78 2.92 12.13
C PRO A 201 2.34 2.24 13.38
N VAL A 202 3.46 1.51 13.25
CA VAL A 202 4.12 0.86 14.40
C VAL A 202 4.65 1.90 15.37
N GLY A 203 5.36 2.93 14.88
CA GLY A 203 5.89 4.01 15.73
C GLY A 203 4.79 4.78 16.46
N LEU A 204 3.68 5.11 15.78
CA LEU A 204 2.55 5.80 16.42
C LEU A 204 1.85 4.95 17.47
N ALA A 205 1.78 3.63 17.31
CA ALA A 205 1.16 2.74 18.28
C ALA A 205 1.87 2.75 19.64
N PHE A 206 3.17 3.08 19.69
CA PHE A 206 3.90 3.19 20.97
C PHE A 206 3.47 4.35 21.85
N PHE A 207 2.76 5.35 21.30
CA PHE A 207 2.13 6.40 22.10
C PHE A 207 0.78 5.97 22.71
N SER A 208 0.31 4.77 22.39
CA SER A 208 -0.86 4.12 22.98
C SER A 208 -0.40 3.05 23.97
N GLY A 209 0.14 3.45 25.12
CA GLY A 209 0.60 2.53 26.17
C GLY A 209 -0.54 1.91 26.95
N GLU A 210 -0.26 0.82 27.69
CA GLU A 210 -1.25 0.10 28.51
C GLU A 210 -1.90 0.98 29.57
N ASN A 211 -1.15 1.91 30.17
CA ASN A 211 -1.61 2.75 31.27
C ASN A 211 -2.05 4.14 30.83
N GLN A 212 -1.57 4.65 29.71
CA GLN A 212 -1.88 5.98 29.21
C GLN A 212 -1.66 6.08 27.70
N THR A 213 -2.65 6.66 27.00
CA THR A 213 -2.53 7.03 25.60
C THR A 213 -2.38 8.54 25.48
N TYR A 214 -1.34 8.98 24.78
CA TYR A 214 -1.08 10.40 24.47
C TYR A 214 -1.83 10.78 23.19
N TRP A 215 -3.16 10.91 23.30
CA TRP A 215 -4.02 11.15 22.13
C TRP A 215 -3.63 12.39 21.33
N GLU A 216 -3.19 13.46 21.99
CA GLU A 216 -2.73 14.69 21.34
C GLU A 216 -1.54 14.42 20.39
N ILE A 217 -0.59 13.57 20.80
CA ILE A 217 0.59 13.19 20.01
C ILE A 217 0.18 12.23 18.89
N VAL A 218 -0.64 11.21 19.20
CA VAL A 218 -1.15 10.26 18.21
C VAL A 218 -1.94 11.00 17.12
N MET A 219 -2.80 11.96 17.48
CA MET A 219 -3.58 12.74 16.51
C MET A 219 -2.71 13.69 15.69
N ALA A 220 -1.65 14.28 16.28
CA ALA A 220 -0.68 15.07 15.54
C ALA A 220 0.07 14.23 14.50
N GLY A 221 0.55 13.03 14.89
CA GLY A 221 1.19 12.09 13.98
C GLY A 221 0.25 11.57 12.90
N ALA A 222 -0.98 11.21 13.26
CA ALA A 222 -2.01 10.78 12.31
C ALA A 222 -2.37 11.87 11.29
N THR A 223 -2.43 13.14 11.74
CA THR A 223 -2.67 14.29 10.85
C THR A 223 -1.58 14.41 9.78
N ILE A 224 -0.31 14.23 10.15
CA ILE A 224 0.79 14.20 9.18
C ILE A 224 0.71 12.95 8.29
N ALA A 225 0.38 11.80 8.87
CA ALA A 225 0.30 10.51 8.18
C ALA A 225 -0.78 10.48 7.07
N VAL A 226 -1.85 11.25 7.21
CA VAL A 226 -2.93 11.32 6.22
C VAL A 226 -2.53 12.14 4.98
N VAL A 227 -1.56 13.04 5.06
CA VAL A 227 -1.17 13.92 3.94
C VAL A 227 -0.75 13.14 2.68
N PRO A 228 0.15 12.14 2.72
CA PRO A 228 0.48 11.35 1.54
C PRO A 228 -0.72 10.63 0.93
N LEU A 229 -1.63 10.12 1.77
CA LEU A 229 -2.85 9.43 1.32
C LEU A 229 -3.76 10.38 0.53
N ILE A 230 -3.94 11.60 1.04
CA ILE A 230 -4.70 12.65 0.35
C ILE A 230 -4.03 13.00 -0.98
N ILE A 231 -2.71 13.17 -1.01
CA ILE A 231 -1.96 13.49 -2.23
C ILE A 231 -2.14 12.38 -3.27
N VAL A 232 -1.93 11.11 -2.89
CA VAL A 232 -2.11 9.96 -3.78
C VAL A 232 -3.54 9.91 -4.31
N PHE A 233 -4.54 10.08 -3.43
CA PHE A 233 -5.94 10.11 -3.85
C PHE A 233 -6.23 11.24 -4.85
N LEU A 234 -5.80 12.47 -4.57
CA LEU A 234 -6.04 13.62 -5.45
C LEU A 234 -5.39 13.47 -6.84
N ILE A 235 -4.20 12.86 -6.90
CA ILE A 235 -3.51 12.61 -8.18
C ILE A 235 -4.26 11.56 -9.00
N PHE A 236 -4.72 10.49 -8.37
CA PHE A 236 -5.23 9.31 -9.07
C PHE A 236 -6.76 9.17 -9.10
N GLN A 237 -7.54 10.01 -8.37
CA GLN A 237 -9.01 9.90 -8.26
C GLN A 237 -9.74 9.81 -9.61
N ARG A 238 -9.29 10.56 -10.62
CA ARG A 238 -9.88 10.54 -11.96
C ARG A 238 -9.75 9.18 -12.67
N HIS A 239 -8.76 8.37 -12.29
CA HIS A 239 -8.52 7.06 -12.88
C HIS A 239 -9.35 5.97 -12.18
N ILE A 240 -9.59 6.11 -10.87
CA ILE A 240 -10.47 5.22 -10.10
C ILE A 240 -11.90 5.26 -10.68
N ILE A 241 -12.43 6.47 -10.93
CA ILE A 241 -13.80 6.65 -11.45
C ILE A 241 -13.96 5.98 -12.82
N LYS A 242 -12.99 6.12 -13.72
CA LYS A 242 -13.03 5.51 -15.05
C LYS A 242 -12.91 3.98 -15.04
N GLY A 243 -12.11 3.42 -14.11
CA GLY A 243 -11.95 1.96 -13.98
C GLY A 243 -13.20 1.25 -13.47
N ILE A 244 -13.91 1.85 -12.52
CA ILE A 244 -15.13 1.26 -11.93
C ILE A 244 -16.33 1.34 -12.90
N THR A 245 -16.42 2.39 -13.72
CA THR A 245 -17.54 2.56 -14.66
C THR A 245 -17.46 1.60 -15.85
N LEU A 246 -16.28 1.12 -16.22
CA LEU A 246 -16.12 0.13 -17.31
C LEU A 246 -16.58 -1.29 -16.90
N THR A 247 -16.66 -1.61 -15.62
CA THR A 247 -17.15 -2.89 -15.11
C THR A 247 -18.67 -2.92 -14.87
N GLY A 248 -19.35 -1.77 -14.92
CA GLY A 248 -20.78 -1.62 -14.63
C GLY A 248 -21.71 -1.55 -15.83
N LEU A 249 -21.21 -1.60 -17.05
CA LEU A 249 -22.02 -1.54 -18.28
C LEU A 249 -21.85 -2.85 -19.07
N LYS A 250 -22.60 -3.86 -18.64
CA LYS A 250 -23.04 -4.99 -19.46
C LYS A 250 -24.53 -5.13 -19.32
#